data_1cc3ecb0ed57dfefd04a6a3104d15e8a
#
_entry.id   1cc3ecb0ed57dfefd04a6a3104d15e8a
#
_cell.length_a   1.000
_cell.length_b   1.000
_cell.length_c   1.000
_cell.angle_alpha   90.00
_cell.angle_beta   90.00
_cell.angle_gamma   90.00
#
_symmetry.space_group_name_H-M   'P 1'
#
loop_
_entity.id
_entity.type
_entity.pdbx_description
1 polymer ?
#
loop_
_entity_poly.entity_id
_entity_poly.type
_entity_poly.pdbx_seq_one_letter_code
_entity_poly.pdbx_strand_id
1 'polypeptide(L)'
;MSYPTIQGNTYYDFTGETMHIDGVIVHQIVATKDISPEVPKGTIGGYIQSRDNLTGGAWVSHSSVIMGKAVLDNYATASGSCLIEGNSFISGGVSISGSAAISGSSLILGGTGEHGGVISITDGATIGNATIIAAPRGSIIIDKNATVEEGSTIIGVRVHITDFATVTGYSLLEGAVSVRGHAKVLGGAHIVWSDWHYPVIVNGNEHVNGGVHVTT
;
A
#
# COMPACT_ATOMS: atom_id res chain seq x y z
N MET A 1 28.38 -21.02 1.87
CA MET A 1 26.99 -21.12 1.42
C MET A 1 26.72 -19.94 0.52
N SER A 2 26.57 -20.17 -0.78
CA SER A 2 26.20 -19.11 -1.73
C SER A 2 24.72 -18.85 -1.59
N TYR A 3 24.33 -17.64 -1.26
CA TYR A 3 22.94 -17.20 -1.36
C TYR A 3 22.48 -17.34 -2.81
N PRO A 4 21.25 -17.82 -3.09
CA PRO A 4 20.74 -17.83 -4.44
C PRO A 4 20.74 -16.39 -4.97
N THR A 5 21.42 -16.18 -6.09
CA THR A 5 21.34 -14.92 -6.83
C THR A 5 19.87 -14.78 -7.25
N ILE A 6 19.18 -13.78 -6.74
CA ILE A 6 17.84 -13.42 -7.21
C ILE A 6 18.01 -13.12 -8.69
N GLN A 7 17.46 -13.98 -9.57
CA GLN A 7 17.43 -13.68 -11.00
C GLN A 7 16.70 -12.35 -11.15
N GLY A 8 17.40 -11.35 -11.65
CA GLY A 8 16.85 -10.02 -11.87
C GLY A 8 15.52 -10.13 -12.62
N ASN A 9 14.56 -9.31 -12.25
CA ASN A 9 13.24 -9.27 -12.88
C ASN A 9 13.39 -9.19 -14.40
N THR A 10 12.88 -10.18 -15.13
CA THR A 10 13.00 -10.29 -16.58
C THR A 10 11.88 -9.54 -17.34
N TYR A 11 11.00 -8.85 -16.63
CA TYR A 11 9.82 -8.18 -17.19
C TYR A 11 10.08 -6.73 -17.60
N TYR A 12 11.14 -6.10 -17.11
CA TYR A 12 11.50 -4.72 -17.44
C TYR A 12 13.01 -4.56 -17.60
N ASP A 13 13.40 -3.43 -18.17
CA ASP A 13 14.79 -2.94 -18.20
C ASP A 13 14.83 -1.43 -17.94
N PHE A 14 16.00 -0.86 -17.75
CA PHE A 14 16.18 0.58 -17.63
C PHE A 14 16.18 1.27 -18.98
N THR A 15 15.50 2.42 -19.08
CA THR A 15 15.50 3.23 -20.31
C THR A 15 16.83 3.97 -20.53
N GLY A 16 17.60 4.19 -19.46
CA GLY A 16 18.76 5.08 -19.41
C GLY A 16 18.44 6.45 -18.81
N GLU A 17 17.17 6.84 -18.75
CA GLU A 17 16.74 8.07 -18.06
C GLU A 17 16.83 7.92 -16.55
N THR A 18 17.27 9.00 -15.88
CA THR A 18 17.42 9.04 -14.43
C THR A 18 16.86 10.32 -13.83
N MET A 19 16.48 10.24 -12.58
CA MET A 19 16.06 11.40 -11.78
C MET A 19 16.75 11.38 -10.41
N HIS A 20 16.96 12.54 -9.80
CA HIS A 20 17.51 12.69 -8.47
C HIS A 20 16.41 13.11 -7.50
N ILE A 21 16.24 12.34 -6.42
CA ILE A 21 15.30 12.63 -5.36
C ILE A 21 16.07 12.55 -4.04
N ASP A 22 16.16 13.65 -3.30
CA ASP A 22 16.85 13.73 -2.00
C ASP A 22 18.28 13.13 -2.02
N GLY A 23 18.99 13.34 -3.14
CA GLY A 23 20.35 12.82 -3.33
C GLY A 23 20.42 11.35 -3.77
N VAL A 24 19.30 10.68 -3.96
CA VAL A 24 19.20 9.31 -4.48
C VAL A 24 18.94 9.35 -5.98
N ILE A 25 19.69 8.54 -6.74
CA ILE A 25 19.45 8.36 -8.18
C ILE A 25 18.41 7.24 -8.36
N VAL A 26 17.37 7.54 -9.10
CA VAL A 26 16.34 6.58 -9.52
C VAL A 26 16.32 6.48 -11.04
N HIS A 27 16.03 5.28 -11.56
CA HIS A 27 16.10 4.93 -12.96
C HIS A 27 14.71 4.65 -13.52
N GLN A 28 14.40 5.24 -14.67
CA GLN A 28 13.16 4.95 -15.39
C GLN A 28 13.20 3.54 -16.00
N ILE A 29 12.08 2.85 -15.98
CA ILE A 29 11.94 1.48 -16.49
C ILE A 29 11.12 1.42 -17.78
N VAL A 30 11.31 0.35 -18.55
CA VAL A 30 10.52 -0.01 -19.72
C VAL A 30 10.18 -1.50 -19.69
N ALA A 31 8.94 -1.85 -20.01
CA ALA A 31 8.51 -3.24 -20.07
C ALA A 31 9.20 -3.99 -21.24
N THR A 32 9.85 -5.11 -20.94
CA THR A 32 10.51 -5.98 -21.93
C THR A 32 9.57 -7.09 -22.46
N LYS A 33 8.47 -7.32 -21.77
CA LYS A 33 7.39 -8.28 -22.10
C LYS A 33 6.05 -7.65 -21.77
N ASP A 34 4.97 -8.26 -22.24
CA ASP A 34 3.63 -7.95 -21.76
C ASP A 34 3.50 -8.39 -20.29
N ILE A 35 3.15 -7.47 -19.40
CA ILE A 35 2.95 -7.70 -17.96
C ILE A 35 1.45 -7.87 -17.68
N SER A 36 0.63 -7.00 -18.26
CA SER A 36 -0.82 -7.06 -18.25
C SER A 36 -1.36 -6.46 -19.54
N PRO A 37 -2.66 -6.54 -19.83
CA PRO A 37 -3.27 -5.87 -20.98
C PRO A 37 -2.99 -4.36 -21.01
N GLU A 38 -2.87 -3.72 -19.85
CA GLU A 38 -2.59 -2.30 -19.70
C GLU A 38 -1.11 -1.96 -19.78
N VAL A 39 -0.23 -2.97 -19.67
CA VAL A 39 1.23 -2.83 -19.68
C VAL A 39 1.84 -3.77 -20.72
N PRO A 40 1.63 -3.50 -22.01
CA PRO A 40 2.28 -4.25 -23.08
C PRO A 40 3.79 -3.97 -23.13
N LYS A 41 4.53 -4.85 -23.81
CA LYS A 41 5.96 -4.66 -24.11
C LYS A 41 6.21 -3.27 -24.70
N GLY A 42 7.24 -2.59 -24.21
CA GLY A 42 7.62 -1.24 -24.63
C GLY A 42 6.95 -0.12 -23.83
N THR A 43 6.02 -0.44 -22.93
CA THR A 43 5.44 0.56 -22.03
C THR A 43 6.52 1.18 -21.17
N ILE A 44 6.61 2.51 -21.17
CA ILE A 44 7.49 3.27 -20.29
C ILE A 44 6.84 3.32 -18.91
N GLY A 45 7.60 2.92 -17.90
CA GLY A 45 7.17 2.94 -16.50
C GLY A 45 7.63 4.17 -15.72
N GLY A 46 7.50 4.10 -14.42
CA GLY A 46 8.01 5.07 -13.45
C GLY A 46 9.48 4.83 -13.12
N TYR A 47 9.86 5.13 -11.89
CA TYR A 47 11.25 5.15 -11.46
C TYR A 47 11.50 4.21 -10.27
N ILE A 48 12.61 3.51 -10.30
CA ILE A 48 13.09 2.66 -9.20
C ILE A 48 14.57 2.95 -8.91
N GLN A 49 14.99 2.83 -7.66
CA GLN A 49 16.39 3.02 -7.29
C GLN A 49 17.25 1.83 -7.71
N SER A 50 16.73 0.62 -7.54
CA SER A 50 17.45 -0.62 -7.88
C SER A 50 16.48 -1.69 -8.41
N ARG A 51 17.04 -2.75 -9.00
CA ARG A 51 16.23 -3.87 -9.49
C ARG A 51 15.54 -4.64 -8.35
N ASP A 52 16.00 -4.50 -7.11
CA ASP A 52 15.40 -5.16 -5.95
C ASP A 52 14.08 -4.51 -5.53
N ASN A 53 13.81 -3.27 -5.99
CA ASN A 53 12.58 -2.56 -5.65
C ASN A 53 11.32 -3.11 -6.36
N LEU A 54 11.48 -3.87 -7.46
CA LEU A 54 10.36 -4.33 -8.26
C LEU A 54 10.53 -5.80 -8.62
N THR A 55 9.65 -6.67 -8.16
CA THR A 55 9.70 -8.12 -8.35
C THR A 55 8.40 -8.71 -8.84
N GLY A 56 8.42 -9.96 -9.30
CA GLY A 56 7.24 -10.64 -9.84
C GLY A 56 6.68 -9.93 -11.07
N GLY A 57 5.37 -9.80 -11.16
CA GLY A 57 4.64 -9.05 -12.19
C GLY A 57 4.18 -7.66 -11.74
N ALA A 58 4.82 -7.10 -10.71
CA ALA A 58 4.50 -5.78 -10.22
C ALA A 58 4.92 -4.68 -11.22
N TRP A 59 4.22 -3.55 -11.17
CA TRP A 59 4.50 -2.45 -12.09
C TRP A 59 4.41 -1.08 -11.42
N VAL A 60 5.34 -0.22 -11.79
CA VAL A 60 5.34 1.21 -11.44
C VAL A 60 5.24 2.05 -12.70
N SER A 61 4.37 3.04 -12.71
CA SER A 61 4.09 3.86 -13.90
C SER A 61 4.05 5.36 -13.60
N HIS A 62 4.08 6.16 -14.65
CA HIS A 62 4.06 7.62 -14.61
C HIS A 62 5.23 8.21 -13.82
N SER A 63 4.95 9.13 -12.89
CA SER A 63 5.97 9.77 -12.05
C SER A 63 6.15 9.08 -10.69
N SER A 64 5.60 7.87 -10.54
CA SER A 64 5.74 7.12 -9.29
C SER A 64 7.16 6.61 -9.10
N VAL A 65 7.59 6.60 -7.85
CA VAL A 65 8.96 6.28 -7.44
C VAL A 65 8.97 5.22 -6.36
N ILE A 66 9.87 4.24 -6.51
CA ILE A 66 10.18 3.27 -5.47
C ILE A 66 11.66 3.36 -5.15
N MET A 67 12.00 3.60 -3.89
CA MET A 67 13.38 3.76 -3.46
C MET A 67 13.68 3.17 -2.07
N GLY A 68 14.93 3.24 -1.65
CA GLY A 68 15.38 2.59 -0.42
C GLY A 68 15.38 1.07 -0.57
N LYS A 69 14.92 0.40 0.47
CA LYS A 69 14.71 -1.06 0.49
C LYS A 69 13.25 -1.44 0.25
N ALA A 70 12.44 -0.50 -0.20
CA ALA A 70 11.04 -0.76 -0.51
C ALA A 70 10.92 -1.73 -1.68
N VAL A 71 9.97 -2.67 -1.58
CA VAL A 71 9.72 -3.70 -2.60
C VAL A 71 8.25 -3.69 -2.98
N LEU A 72 7.99 -3.59 -4.28
CA LEU A 72 6.70 -3.85 -4.88
C LEU A 72 6.75 -5.21 -5.58
N ASP A 73 5.87 -6.13 -5.21
CA ASP A 73 5.97 -7.54 -5.60
C ASP A 73 4.65 -8.11 -6.16
N ASN A 74 4.74 -9.22 -6.86
CA ASN A 74 3.65 -9.94 -7.50
C ASN A 74 2.86 -9.05 -8.49
N TYR A 75 1.58 -8.80 -8.22
CA TYR A 75 0.69 -8.00 -9.10
C TYR A 75 0.42 -6.60 -8.54
N ALA A 76 1.18 -6.19 -7.54
CA ALA A 76 1.03 -4.86 -6.96
C ALA A 76 1.41 -3.78 -7.98
N THR A 77 0.66 -2.68 -7.98
CA THR A 77 0.86 -1.57 -8.92
C THR A 77 0.97 -0.24 -8.21
N ALA A 78 1.83 0.63 -8.72
CA ALA A 78 1.92 2.03 -8.31
C ALA A 78 1.82 2.94 -9.53
N SER A 79 0.98 3.99 -9.45
CA SER A 79 0.75 4.92 -10.57
C SER A 79 0.50 6.36 -10.08
N GLY A 80 0.54 7.33 -11.00
CA GLY A 80 0.43 8.74 -10.66
C GLY A 80 1.76 9.32 -10.21
N SER A 81 1.83 9.88 -9.00
CA SER A 81 3.03 10.49 -8.40
C SER A 81 3.31 9.93 -7.02
N CYS A 82 3.12 8.61 -6.85
CA CYS A 82 3.33 7.93 -5.57
C CYS A 82 4.81 7.88 -5.20
N LEU A 83 5.09 7.98 -3.91
CA LEU A 83 6.42 7.72 -3.35
C LEU A 83 6.34 6.51 -2.41
N ILE A 84 7.13 5.50 -2.70
CA ILE A 84 7.24 4.28 -1.88
C ILE A 84 8.70 4.13 -1.45
N GLU A 85 8.95 4.20 -0.15
CA GLU A 85 10.31 4.24 0.36
C GLU A 85 10.52 3.47 1.67
N GLY A 86 11.71 3.59 2.23
CA GLY A 86 12.08 2.96 3.50
C GLY A 86 12.36 1.47 3.32
N ASN A 87 11.75 0.65 4.17
CA ASN A 87 11.85 -0.81 4.18
C ASN A 87 10.47 -1.45 3.99
N SER A 88 9.63 -0.80 3.17
CA SER A 88 8.24 -1.21 2.94
C SER A 88 8.15 -2.42 2.00
N PHE A 89 7.26 -3.36 2.29
CA PHE A 89 6.97 -4.52 1.43
C PHE A 89 5.49 -4.54 1.05
N ILE A 90 5.22 -4.51 -0.26
CA ILE A 90 3.88 -4.41 -0.82
C ILE A 90 3.71 -5.53 -1.84
N SER A 91 2.72 -6.39 -1.65
CA SER A 91 2.55 -7.56 -2.51
C SER A 91 1.09 -7.95 -2.73
N GLY A 92 0.82 -8.59 -3.87
CA GLY A 92 -0.49 -9.14 -4.23
C GLY A 92 -1.42 -8.10 -4.84
N GLY A 93 -2.73 -8.23 -4.62
CA GLY A 93 -3.77 -7.35 -5.16
C GLY A 93 -3.79 -5.97 -4.52
N VAL A 94 -2.69 -5.22 -4.65
CA VAL A 94 -2.52 -3.87 -4.11
C VAL A 94 -2.37 -2.86 -5.25
N SER A 95 -3.20 -1.82 -5.24
CA SER A 95 -3.11 -0.69 -6.16
C SER A 95 -2.85 0.59 -5.39
N ILE A 96 -1.77 1.29 -5.72
CA ILE A 96 -1.38 2.55 -5.14
C ILE A 96 -1.44 3.61 -6.23
N SER A 97 -2.12 4.73 -5.99
CA SER A 97 -2.26 5.75 -7.03
C SER A 97 -2.39 7.18 -6.48
N GLY A 98 -2.50 8.15 -7.38
CA GLY A 98 -2.55 9.56 -7.00
C GLY A 98 -1.20 10.07 -6.53
N SER A 99 -1.15 10.69 -5.36
CA SER A 99 0.05 11.18 -4.68
C SER A 99 0.28 10.47 -3.34
N ALA A 100 -0.14 9.21 -3.24
CA ALA A 100 0.00 8.43 -2.02
C ALA A 100 1.47 8.23 -1.64
N ALA A 101 1.75 8.28 -0.33
CA ALA A 101 3.08 8.08 0.23
C ALA A 101 3.12 6.87 1.16
N ILE A 102 4.08 5.97 0.93
CA ILE A 102 4.31 4.80 1.79
C ILE A 102 5.75 4.81 2.26
N SER A 103 5.96 4.76 3.57
CA SER A 103 7.28 4.91 4.15
C SER A 103 7.51 3.98 5.36
N GLY A 104 8.70 4.08 5.93
CA GLY A 104 9.09 3.33 7.12
C GLY A 104 9.24 1.83 6.83
N SER A 105 8.70 0.99 7.71
CA SER A 105 8.70 -0.48 7.58
C SER A 105 7.28 -1.01 7.41
N SER A 106 6.55 -0.47 6.43
CA SER A 106 5.17 -0.85 6.17
C SER A 106 5.06 -2.21 5.48
N LEU A 107 4.10 -3.04 5.92
CA LEU A 107 3.77 -4.33 5.33
C LEU A 107 2.34 -4.28 4.77
N ILE A 108 2.18 -4.38 3.44
CA ILE A 108 0.89 -4.26 2.77
C ILE A 108 0.67 -5.51 1.90
N LEU A 109 -0.27 -6.35 2.29
CA LEU A 109 -0.52 -7.64 1.66
C LEU A 109 -1.96 -7.73 1.14
N GLY A 110 -2.11 -7.62 -0.15
CA GLY A 110 -3.31 -8.01 -0.88
C GLY A 110 -3.29 -9.51 -1.17
N GLY A 111 -4.45 -10.06 -1.50
CA GLY A 111 -4.54 -11.45 -1.92
C GLY A 111 -4.10 -11.66 -3.38
N THR A 112 -3.89 -12.92 -3.75
CA THR A 112 -3.61 -13.34 -5.11
C THR A 112 -4.69 -14.27 -5.63
N GLY A 113 -4.96 -14.25 -6.94
CA GLY A 113 -5.98 -15.09 -7.58
C GLY A 113 -7.42 -14.62 -7.37
N GLU A 114 -8.38 -15.43 -7.83
CA GLU A 114 -9.81 -15.08 -7.93
C GLU A 114 -10.50 -14.73 -6.59
N HIS A 115 -9.95 -15.19 -5.49
CA HIS A 115 -10.48 -14.96 -4.14
C HIS A 115 -9.55 -14.13 -3.27
N GLY A 116 -8.53 -13.52 -3.87
CA GLY A 116 -7.63 -12.60 -3.18
C GLY A 116 -8.35 -11.35 -2.69
N GLY A 117 -7.99 -10.87 -1.50
CA GLY A 117 -8.43 -9.57 -1.06
C GLY A 117 -7.70 -8.45 -1.79
N VAL A 118 -8.33 -7.30 -1.98
CA VAL A 118 -7.76 -6.15 -2.67
C VAL A 118 -7.52 -4.99 -1.72
N ILE A 119 -6.45 -4.24 -1.98
CA ILE A 119 -6.12 -3.02 -1.25
C ILE A 119 -5.94 -1.89 -2.26
N SER A 120 -6.63 -0.78 -2.02
CA SER A 120 -6.51 0.45 -2.80
C SER A 120 -6.05 1.58 -1.89
N ILE A 121 -4.90 2.19 -2.20
CA ILE A 121 -4.34 3.35 -1.49
C ILE A 121 -4.21 4.47 -2.52
N THR A 122 -4.99 5.53 -2.35
CA THR A 122 -5.15 6.54 -3.42
C THR A 122 -5.07 7.97 -2.90
N ASP A 123 -5.05 8.88 -3.85
CA ASP A 123 -5.01 10.33 -3.63
C ASP A 123 -3.78 10.78 -2.82
N GLY A 124 -3.96 11.45 -1.69
CA GLY A 124 -2.89 11.90 -0.80
C GLY A 124 -2.74 11.04 0.45
N ALA A 125 -3.19 9.77 0.43
CA ALA A 125 -3.11 8.88 1.58
C ALA A 125 -1.66 8.63 2.01
N THR A 126 -1.42 8.60 3.33
CA THR A 126 -0.09 8.39 3.90
C THR A 126 -0.07 7.11 4.75
N ILE A 127 0.88 6.23 4.50
CA ILE A 127 1.10 5.00 5.26
C ILE A 127 2.54 5.01 5.79
N GLY A 128 2.69 4.88 7.11
CA GLY A 128 4.01 4.85 7.75
C GLY A 128 4.10 3.82 8.88
N ASN A 129 5.05 2.87 8.79
CA ASN A 129 5.25 1.82 9.80
C ASN A 129 3.96 1.07 10.17
N ALA A 130 3.14 0.71 9.19
CA ALA A 130 1.85 0.07 9.37
C ALA A 130 1.79 -1.32 8.76
N THR A 131 0.91 -2.18 9.27
CA THR A 131 0.59 -3.49 8.70
C THR A 131 -0.84 -3.46 8.16
N ILE A 132 -1.03 -3.75 6.87
CA ILE A 132 -2.32 -3.74 6.20
C ILE A 132 -2.50 -5.06 5.45
N ILE A 133 -3.49 -5.85 5.82
CA ILE A 133 -3.73 -7.18 5.24
C ILE A 133 -5.20 -7.31 4.84
N ALA A 134 -5.48 -7.48 3.57
CA ALA A 134 -6.81 -7.77 3.10
C ALA A 134 -7.16 -9.24 3.32
N ALA A 135 -8.28 -9.51 3.96
CA ALA A 135 -8.82 -10.86 4.07
C ALA A 135 -9.24 -11.41 2.70
N PRO A 136 -9.36 -12.73 2.52
CA PRO A 136 -9.88 -13.31 1.28
C PRO A 136 -11.22 -12.69 0.88
N ARG A 137 -11.34 -12.28 -0.39
CA ARG A 137 -12.48 -11.53 -0.94
C ARG A 137 -12.74 -10.19 -0.24
N GLY A 138 -11.86 -9.74 0.63
CA GLY A 138 -11.95 -8.47 1.32
C GLY A 138 -11.53 -7.29 0.45
N SER A 139 -11.90 -6.09 0.88
CA SER A 139 -11.50 -4.83 0.27
C SER A 139 -11.08 -3.84 1.36
N ILE A 140 -9.87 -3.31 1.22
CA ILE A 140 -9.38 -2.21 2.07
C ILE A 140 -9.16 -1.01 1.15
N ILE A 141 -9.76 0.12 1.50
CA ILE A 141 -9.61 1.39 0.78
C ILE A 141 -9.07 2.42 1.76
N ILE A 142 -7.97 3.07 1.39
CA ILE A 142 -7.39 4.19 2.12
C ILE A 142 -7.19 5.31 1.11
N ASP A 143 -7.96 6.38 1.23
CA ASP A 143 -8.00 7.41 0.21
C ASP A 143 -8.00 8.84 0.75
N LYS A 144 -8.02 9.80 -0.15
CA LYS A 144 -7.93 11.23 0.10
C LYS A 144 -6.66 11.59 0.89
N ASN A 145 -6.79 12.15 2.09
CA ASN A 145 -5.67 12.52 2.94
C ASN A 145 -5.65 11.69 4.23
N ALA A 146 -6.15 10.46 4.17
CA ALA A 146 -6.16 9.55 5.30
C ALA A 146 -4.74 9.12 5.68
N THR A 147 -4.51 8.94 6.98
CA THR A 147 -3.19 8.59 7.52
C THR A 147 -3.27 7.30 8.35
N VAL A 148 -2.35 6.36 8.11
CA VAL A 148 -2.20 5.11 8.89
C VAL A 148 -0.74 4.95 9.28
N GLU A 149 -0.43 5.07 10.58
CA GLU A 149 0.94 5.17 11.05
C GLU A 149 1.21 4.48 12.39
N GLU A 150 2.47 4.55 12.85
CA GLU A 150 2.93 4.21 14.19
C GLU A 150 2.56 2.79 14.66
N GLY A 151 2.85 1.79 13.84
CA GLY A 151 2.64 0.39 14.19
C GLY A 151 1.18 -0.05 14.15
N SER A 152 0.29 0.76 13.56
CA SER A 152 -1.11 0.39 13.40
C SER A 152 -1.28 -0.82 12.50
N THR A 153 -2.27 -1.66 12.82
CA THR A 153 -2.58 -2.88 12.09
C THR A 153 -4.02 -2.84 11.58
N ILE A 154 -4.19 -3.12 10.29
CA ILE A 154 -5.49 -3.18 9.63
C ILE A 154 -5.64 -4.54 8.98
N ILE A 155 -6.59 -5.33 9.45
CA ILE A 155 -6.91 -6.66 8.91
C ILE A 155 -8.40 -6.67 8.60
N GLY A 156 -8.77 -6.63 7.31
CA GLY A 156 -10.17 -6.37 7.03
C GLY A 156 -10.78 -7.14 5.87
N VAL A 157 -12.09 -7.33 6.00
CA VAL A 157 -12.98 -7.80 4.94
C VAL A 157 -13.56 -6.60 4.19
N ARG A 158 -13.86 -5.50 4.90
CA ARG A 158 -14.36 -4.26 4.34
C ARG A 158 -13.90 -3.09 5.20
N VAL A 159 -12.74 -2.52 4.88
CA VAL A 159 -12.22 -1.37 5.61
C VAL A 159 -12.16 -0.16 4.68
N HIS A 160 -12.63 0.99 5.16
CA HIS A 160 -12.52 2.25 4.44
C HIS A 160 -12.04 3.35 5.40
N ILE A 161 -10.84 3.88 5.15
CA ILE A 161 -10.26 5.00 5.89
C ILE A 161 -10.13 6.15 4.89
N THR A 162 -10.82 7.25 5.14
CA THR A 162 -11.01 8.30 4.14
C THR A 162 -11.03 9.72 4.73
N ASP A 163 -11.03 10.72 3.89
CA ASP A 163 -11.01 12.14 4.20
C ASP A 163 -9.70 12.57 4.89
N PHE A 164 -9.73 12.98 6.13
CA PHE A 164 -8.58 13.35 6.97
C PHE A 164 -8.50 12.42 8.20
N ALA A 165 -9.06 11.22 8.09
CA ALA A 165 -9.07 10.26 9.17
C ALA A 165 -7.66 9.78 9.49
N THR A 166 -7.39 9.53 10.79
CA THR A 166 -6.09 9.09 11.26
C THR A 166 -6.22 7.80 12.08
N VAL A 167 -5.40 6.81 11.78
CA VAL A 167 -5.24 5.57 12.56
C VAL A 167 -3.77 5.47 12.95
N THR A 168 -3.47 5.54 14.25
CA THR A 168 -2.09 5.64 14.74
C THR A 168 -1.93 5.03 16.14
N GLY A 169 -0.70 4.99 16.66
CA GLY A 169 -0.43 4.59 18.03
C GLY A 169 -0.70 3.12 18.32
N TYR A 170 -0.26 2.20 17.45
CA TYR A 170 -0.44 0.75 17.60
C TYR A 170 -1.91 0.29 17.63
N SER A 171 -2.79 1.06 16.98
CA SER A 171 -4.22 0.71 16.92
C SER A 171 -4.45 -0.49 15.98
N LEU A 172 -5.49 -1.30 16.28
CA LEU A 172 -5.92 -2.43 15.48
C LEU A 172 -7.34 -2.20 14.96
N LEU A 173 -7.51 -2.28 13.65
CA LEU A 173 -8.81 -2.36 12.99
C LEU A 173 -9.00 -3.75 12.40
N GLU A 174 -10.05 -4.45 12.80
CA GLU A 174 -10.32 -5.81 12.33
C GLU A 174 -11.77 -5.96 11.87
N GLY A 175 -11.96 -6.58 10.68
CA GLY A 175 -13.27 -6.88 10.13
C GLY A 175 -13.82 -5.82 9.18
N ALA A 176 -15.02 -5.30 9.43
CA ALA A 176 -15.67 -4.28 8.64
C ALA A 176 -15.69 -2.94 9.40
N VAL A 177 -14.83 -1.99 9.02
CA VAL A 177 -14.62 -0.72 9.73
C VAL A 177 -14.56 0.44 8.76
N SER A 178 -15.24 1.54 9.07
CA SER A 178 -15.14 2.81 8.34
C SER A 178 -14.68 3.93 9.28
N VAL A 179 -13.55 4.57 8.96
CA VAL A 179 -13.02 5.74 9.68
C VAL A 179 -13.00 6.92 8.69
N ARG A 180 -13.74 7.98 8.99
CA ARG A 180 -13.93 9.07 8.04
C ARG A 180 -14.06 10.46 8.69
N GLY A 181 -14.01 11.51 7.86
CA GLY A 181 -14.00 12.89 8.34
C GLY A 181 -12.65 13.25 8.95
N HIS A 182 -12.64 13.80 10.14
CA HIS A 182 -11.44 14.07 10.95
C HIS A 182 -11.34 13.11 12.14
N ALA A 183 -11.98 11.93 12.04
CA ALA A 183 -11.98 10.94 13.10
C ALA A 183 -10.57 10.38 13.34
N LYS A 184 -10.29 10.06 14.61
CA LYS A 184 -8.99 9.53 15.02
C LYS A 184 -9.14 8.25 15.83
N VAL A 185 -8.36 7.23 15.45
CA VAL A 185 -8.20 5.99 16.21
C VAL A 185 -6.77 5.93 16.71
N LEU A 186 -6.58 5.97 18.03
CA LEU A 186 -5.32 6.29 18.68
C LEU A 186 -5.00 5.33 19.83
N GLY A 187 -3.74 5.37 20.30
CA GLY A 187 -3.35 4.86 21.62
C GLY A 187 -3.64 3.39 21.87
N GLY A 188 -3.44 2.53 20.87
CA GLY A 188 -3.71 1.10 20.99
C GLY A 188 -5.21 0.75 21.02
N ALA A 189 -6.06 1.58 20.44
CA ALA A 189 -7.47 1.26 20.30
C ALA A 189 -7.66 0.02 19.43
N HIS A 190 -8.51 -0.88 19.84
CA HIS A 190 -8.83 -2.11 19.13
C HIS A 190 -10.29 -2.10 18.71
N ILE A 191 -10.55 -1.86 17.42
CA ILE A 191 -11.88 -1.89 16.83
C ILE A 191 -12.05 -3.23 16.13
N VAL A 192 -12.93 -4.07 16.66
CA VAL A 192 -13.23 -5.40 16.12
C VAL A 192 -14.67 -5.46 15.69
N TRP A 193 -14.92 -6.00 14.51
CA TRP A 193 -16.26 -6.21 14.02
C TRP A 193 -16.44 -7.58 13.38
N SER A 194 -17.45 -8.31 13.83
CA SER A 194 -17.75 -9.67 13.38
C SER A 194 -18.88 -9.76 12.34
N ASP A 195 -19.75 -8.73 12.26
CA ASP A 195 -20.86 -8.71 11.28
C ASP A 195 -20.51 -7.87 10.05
N TRP A 196 -20.29 -8.49 8.92
CA TRP A 196 -19.92 -7.85 7.66
C TRP A 196 -21.03 -7.01 7.00
N HIS A 197 -22.29 -7.09 7.48
CA HIS A 197 -23.39 -6.31 6.92
C HIS A 197 -23.39 -4.86 7.41
N TYR A 198 -22.93 -4.62 8.64
CA TYR A 198 -22.97 -3.29 9.26
C TYR A 198 -21.57 -2.92 9.78
N PRO A 199 -20.78 -2.14 9.03
CA PRO A 199 -19.45 -1.76 9.50
C PRO A 199 -19.52 -0.87 10.74
N VAL A 200 -18.53 -1.00 11.62
CA VAL A 200 -18.28 0.01 12.65
C VAL A 200 -17.92 1.32 11.97
N ILE A 201 -18.54 2.41 12.37
CA ILE A 201 -18.31 3.72 11.81
C ILE A 201 -17.75 4.65 12.89
N VAL A 202 -16.54 5.15 12.69
CA VAL A 202 -15.93 6.25 13.44
C VAL A 202 -15.93 7.47 12.52
N ASN A 203 -16.64 8.54 12.88
CA ASN A 203 -16.96 9.62 11.94
C ASN A 203 -16.79 11.02 12.53
N GLY A 204 -16.74 12.01 11.65
CA GLY A 204 -16.68 13.43 12.03
C GLY A 204 -15.39 13.76 12.78
N ASN A 205 -15.51 14.19 14.03
CA ASN A 205 -14.40 14.51 14.92
C ASN A 205 -14.26 13.52 16.08
N GLU A 206 -14.81 12.34 15.93
CA GLU A 206 -14.72 11.31 16.99
C GLU A 206 -13.28 10.88 17.22
N HIS A 207 -12.95 10.65 18.50
CA HIS A 207 -11.67 10.13 18.93
C HIS A 207 -11.87 8.83 19.70
N VAL A 208 -11.37 7.73 19.16
CA VAL A 208 -11.31 6.43 19.84
C VAL A 208 -9.87 6.26 20.33
N ASN A 209 -9.69 6.20 21.66
CA ASN A 209 -8.37 6.16 22.27
C ASN A 209 -8.30 5.02 23.29
N GLY A 210 -7.41 4.05 23.03
CA GLY A 210 -7.21 2.87 23.86
C GLY A 210 -8.45 1.97 24.00
N GLY A 211 -8.25 0.81 24.61
CA GLY A 211 -9.34 -0.13 24.91
C GLY A 211 -9.86 -0.91 23.70
N VAL A 212 -10.77 -1.86 24.00
CA VAL A 212 -11.41 -2.70 22.99
C VAL A 212 -12.81 -2.16 22.71
N HIS A 213 -13.07 -1.77 21.49
CA HIS A 213 -14.36 -1.28 21.02
C HIS A 213 -15.00 -2.36 20.13
N VAL A 214 -15.82 -3.21 20.74
CA VAL A 214 -16.63 -4.20 20.02
C VAL A 214 -18.04 -3.63 19.92
N THR A 215 -18.52 -3.45 18.70
CA THR A 215 -19.94 -3.13 18.48
C THR A 215 -20.64 -4.38 17.95
N THR A 216 -21.70 -4.78 18.60
CA THR A 216 -22.56 -5.92 18.25
C THR A 216 -23.69 -5.48 17.36
#